data_ac7872a3ec0912ea101f94875201c150
#
_entry.id   ac7872a3ec0912ea101f94875201c150
#
_cell.length_a   1.000
_cell.length_b   1.000
_cell.length_c   1.000
_cell.angle_alpha   90.00
_cell.angle_beta   90.00
_cell.angle_gamma   90.00
#
_symmetry.space_group_name_H-M   'P 1'
#
loop_
_entity.id
_entity.type
_entity.pdbx_description
1 polymer ?
#
loop_
_entity_poly.entity_id
_entity_poly.type
_entity_poly.pdbx_seq_one_letter_code
_entity_poly.pdbx_strand_id
1 'polypeptide(L)'
;MLLVLVTGMVANVAFGQTAVTGSAPRPISCSDDPLHPIAGKPYDYSAILSPAAGSTYWYATKSTTFVTAGARTATEILTSPTTILSSATNYRVVATNATSPTKTNVTWTSEILKGVDATNPLFMVLEYKGPTCSNNMKVYQVLPKNAFTVDILNIKSNGLTPLAYGTTDSQCYADIASAKYDAPTSKMVYDYGINKLYFEVVAANFTGSFTPSFTLSGLKTGQKVLVEWTVDKTFASGLTALGAEQSATTGTPLNFAGTAVSPSPTVTDLTKGVSIYIRVTVKNGLYEGLTDDKLVLAVEAVNINNEPDIDNATCAAPASTYEDTAEQTLNMRPTVNPDPATGAFVVQTLP
;
A
#
# COMPACT_ATOMS: atom_id res chain seq x y z
N MET A 1 22.42 -46.36 -20.67
CA MET A 1 21.38 -45.39 -21.05
C MET A 1 21.10 -44.54 -19.83
N LEU A 2 21.74 -43.40 -19.71
CA LEU A 2 21.72 -42.51 -18.53
C LEU A 2 20.66 -41.40 -18.79
N LEU A 3 19.55 -41.46 -18.06
CA LEU A 3 18.48 -40.47 -18.15
C LEU A 3 18.85 -39.28 -17.24
N VAL A 4 19.32 -38.19 -17.82
CA VAL A 4 19.56 -36.93 -17.11
C VAL A 4 18.22 -36.20 -16.98
N LEU A 5 17.67 -36.19 -15.77
CA LEU A 5 16.49 -35.41 -15.43
C LEU A 5 16.91 -33.95 -15.20
N VAL A 6 16.74 -33.08 -16.21
CA VAL A 6 16.91 -31.62 -16.07
C VAL A 6 15.67 -31.09 -15.40
N THR A 7 15.71 -30.91 -14.09
CA THR A 7 14.73 -30.12 -13.35
C THR A 7 14.98 -28.64 -13.66
N GLY A 8 14.22 -28.12 -14.62
CA GLY A 8 14.18 -26.68 -14.88
C GLY A 8 13.61 -25.95 -13.66
N MET A 9 14.47 -25.33 -12.85
CA MET A 9 14.04 -24.29 -11.92
C MET A 9 13.49 -23.13 -12.76
N VAL A 10 12.16 -23.06 -12.84
CA VAL A 10 11.50 -21.83 -13.28
C VAL A 10 11.72 -20.82 -12.15
N ALA A 11 12.77 -20.00 -12.26
CA ALA A 11 12.90 -18.82 -11.45
C ALA A 11 11.70 -17.93 -11.81
N ASN A 12 10.69 -17.88 -10.95
CA ASN A 12 9.69 -16.83 -10.99
C ASN A 12 10.42 -15.51 -10.71
N VAL A 13 10.90 -14.88 -11.77
CA VAL A 13 11.32 -13.47 -11.72
C VAL A 13 9.99 -12.71 -11.55
N ALA A 14 9.61 -12.47 -10.31
CA ALA A 14 8.60 -11.48 -10.00
C ALA A 14 9.15 -10.14 -10.47
N PHE A 15 8.79 -9.72 -11.68
CA PHE A 15 8.96 -8.34 -12.10
C PHE A 15 8.07 -7.54 -11.16
N GLY A 16 8.67 -6.95 -10.11
CA GLY A 16 7.96 -6.10 -9.18
C GLY A 16 7.32 -4.97 -9.97
N GLN A 17 6.01 -4.97 -10.06
CA GLN A 17 5.28 -3.84 -10.61
C GLN A 17 5.54 -2.64 -9.69
N THR A 18 5.66 -1.47 -10.29
CA THR A 18 6.01 -0.24 -9.59
C THR A 18 4.76 0.62 -9.46
N ALA A 19 4.31 0.87 -8.23
CA ALA A 19 3.18 1.72 -7.94
C ALA A 19 3.40 3.15 -8.46
N VAL A 20 2.33 3.81 -8.87
CA VAL A 20 2.33 5.16 -9.48
C VAL A 20 1.56 6.14 -8.60
N THR A 21 1.76 7.43 -8.82
CA THR A 21 0.95 8.47 -8.16
C THR A 21 -0.48 8.40 -8.71
N GLY A 22 -1.44 8.25 -7.80
CA GLY A 22 -2.89 8.21 -8.09
C GLY A 22 -3.64 9.23 -7.25
N SER A 23 -4.70 8.78 -6.56
CA SER A 23 -5.45 9.61 -5.62
C SER A 23 -4.56 10.06 -4.46
N ALA A 24 -4.87 11.20 -3.85
CA ALA A 24 -4.18 11.65 -2.65
C ALA A 24 -4.53 10.74 -1.47
N PRO A 25 -3.57 10.43 -0.57
CA PRO A 25 -3.85 9.66 0.63
C PRO A 25 -4.78 10.45 1.56
N ARG A 26 -5.48 9.74 2.44
CA ARG A 26 -6.25 10.38 3.51
C ARG A 26 -5.29 11.12 4.45
N PRO A 27 -5.67 12.31 4.93
CA PRO A 27 -4.86 13.01 5.93
C PRO A 27 -4.69 12.17 7.19
N ILE A 28 -3.48 12.20 7.74
CA ILE A 28 -3.20 11.62 9.06
C ILE A 28 -3.25 12.71 10.14
N SER A 29 -3.66 12.35 11.36
CA SER A 29 -3.63 13.25 12.51
C SER A 29 -2.29 13.24 13.26
N CYS A 30 -1.35 12.39 12.87
CA CYS A 30 0.00 12.36 13.44
C CYS A 30 0.74 13.67 13.14
N SER A 31 1.08 14.40 14.18
CA SER A 31 2.01 15.51 14.04
C SER A 31 3.43 14.98 13.82
N ASP A 32 4.15 15.58 12.91
CA ASP A 32 5.54 15.30 12.62
C ASP A 32 6.37 16.58 12.64
N ASP A 33 7.65 16.43 12.94
CA ASP A 33 8.64 17.50 12.92
C ASP A 33 10.03 16.89 12.67
N PRO A 34 11.11 17.68 12.54
CA PRO A 34 12.46 17.14 12.31
C PRO A 34 12.96 16.18 13.40
N LEU A 35 12.45 16.25 14.62
CA LEU A 35 12.82 15.33 15.72
C LEU A 35 11.91 14.10 15.79
N HIS A 36 10.72 14.18 15.20
CA HIS A 36 9.74 13.11 15.13
C HIS A 36 9.36 12.86 13.67
N PRO A 37 10.33 12.47 12.81
CA PRO A 37 10.08 12.33 11.38
C PRO A 37 9.25 11.10 11.05
N ILE A 38 8.55 11.18 9.93
CA ILE A 38 7.97 10.06 9.22
C ILE A 38 8.82 9.70 8.00
N ALA A 39 8.78 8.46 7.58
CA ALA A 39 9.55 8.01 6.41
C ALA A 39 9.07 8.68 5.11
N GLY A 40 10.01 8.94 4.21
CA GLY A 40 9.73 9.47 2.87
C GLY A 40 9.45 10.97 2.78
N LYS A 41 9.44 11.70 3.92
CA LYS A 41 9.25 13.15 3.97
C LYS A 41 10.57 13.87 4.22
N PRO A 42 10.87 14.96 3.48
CA PRO A 42 12.05 15.78 3.73
C PRO A 42 11.88 16.70 4.94
N TYR A 43 12.92 16.80 5.77
CA TYR A 43 12.98 17.68 6.95
C TYR A 43 14.22 18.55 6.91
N ASP A 44 14.06 19.83 7.29
CA ASP A 44 15.16 20.77 7.43
C ASP A 44 15.67 20.77 8.87
N TYR A 45 16.97 20.47 9.02
CA TYR A 45 17.72 20.69 10.26
C TYR A 45 18.53 21.97 10.12
N SER A 46 18.43 22.88 11.09
CA SER A 46 19.11 24.16 11.02
C SER A 46 19.70 24.59 12.36
N ALA A 47 20.77 25.38 12.31
CA ALA A 47 21.38 25.97 13.50
C ALA A 47 21.97 27.36 13.18
N ILE A 48 21.98 28.24 14.17
CA ILE A 48 22.63 29.54 14.12
C ILE A 48 24.05 29.39 14.62
N LEU A 49 25.02 29.87 13.84
CA LEU A 49 26.44 29.83 14.16
C LEU A 49 26.94 31.20 14.65
N SER A 50 27.82 31.18 15.66
CA SER A 50 28.52 32.38 16.13
C SER A 50 29.97 32.01 16.48
N PRO A 51 31.00 32.57 15.83
CA PRO A 51 30.90 33.45 14.63
C PRO A 51 30.32 32.71 13.41
N ALA A 52 29.83 33.43 12.41
CA ALA A 52 29.21 32.86 11.22
C ALA A 52 30.21 32.25 10.22
N ALA A 53 31.50 32.30 10.49
CA ALA A 53 32.56 31.75 9.63
C ALA A 53 33.08 30.43 10.17
N GLY A 54 33.57 29.55 9.29
CA GLY A 54 34.15 28.24 9.67
C GLY A 54 33.61 27.11 8.79
N SER A 55 33.62 25.89 9.31
CA SER A 55 33.14 24.71 8.61
C SER A 55 32.08 23.98 9.44
N THR A 56 31.03 23.50 8.79
CA THR A 56 29.97 22.69 9.42
C THR A 56 29.90 21.31 8.81
N TYR A 57 29.61 20.34 9.65
CA TYR A 57 29.39 18.96 9.24
C TYR A 57 28.10 18.45 9.91
N TRP A 58 27.15 18.07 9.09
CA TRP A 58 25.94 17.39 9.53
C TRP A 58 26.10 15.90 9.29
N TYR A 59 25.75 15.08 10.26
CA TYR A 59 25.70 13.63 10.09
C TYR A 59 24.64 13.00 11.01
N ALA A 60 24.18 11.81 10.62
CA ALA A 60 23.30 11.01 11.44
C ALA A 60 24.04 9.78 11.94
N THR A 61 23.74 9.35 13.18
CA THR A 61 24.40 8.19 13.79
C THR A 61 23.47 7.50 14.79
N LYS A 62 23.59 6.17 14.89
CA LYS A 62 23.02 5.36 15.97
C LYS A 62 24.02 5.15 17.12
N SER A 63 25.23 5.66 17.02
CA SER A 63 26.22 5.63 18.09
C SER A 63 25.91 6.65 19.16
N THR A 64 26.08 6.26 20.41
CA THR A 64 25.96 7.16 21.57
C THR A 64 27.24 7.93 21.89
N THR A 65 28.32 7.70 21.12
CA THR A 65 29.62 8.38 21.26
C THR A 65 29.89 9.21 20.00
N PHE A 66 29.82 10.54 20.15
CA PHE A 66 29.85 11.48 19.02
C PHE A 66 31.26 12.00 18.68
N VAL A 67 32.26 11.80 19.53
CA VAL A 67 33.61 12.40 19.45
C VAL A 67 34.66 11.41 18.97
N THR A 68 34.38 10.13 18.87
CA THR A 68 35.33 9.10 18.46
C THR A 68 35.63 9.17 16.96
N ALA A 69 36.88 8.87 16.58
CA ALA A 69 37.39 8.97 15.21
C ALA A 69 36.53 8.18 14.18
N GLY A 70 35.90 7.07 14.58
CA GLY A 70 35.04 6.25 13.70
C GLY A 70 33.73 6.92 13.25
N ALA A 71 33.22 7.89 14.02
CA ALA A 71 32.02 8.65 13.64
C ALA A 71 32.27 9.75 12.60
N ARG A 72 33.53 9.91 12.13
CA ARG A 72 33.97 11.02 11.29
C ARG A 72 34.73 10.57 10.04
N THR A 73 34.68 9.31 9.67
CA THR A 73 35.44 8.79 8.51
C THR A 73 34.84 9.27 7.18
N ALA A 74 35.71 9.47 6.19
CA ALA A 74 35.30 9.95 4.85
C ALA A 74 34.31 9.02 4.14
N THR A 75 34.26 7.75 4.51
CA THR A 75 33.32 6.76 3.95
C THR A 75 31.87 6.96 4.38
N GLU A 76 31.62 7.78 5.39
CA GLU A 76 30.31 8.10 5.95
C GLU A 76 29.75 9.44 5.43
N ILE A 77 30.46 10.08 4.50
CA ILE A 77 30.04 11.38 3.93
C ILE A 77 29.02 11.16 2.84
N LEU A 78 27.81 11.68 3.04
CA LEU A 78 26.84 11.82 1.97
C LEU A 78 27.23 12.98 1.05
N THR A 79 27.23 12.74 -0.24
CA THR A 79 27.65 13.73 -1.25
C THR A 79 26.58 14.76 -1.55
N SER A 80 25.33 14.55 -1.09
CA SER A 80 24.20 15.45 -1.29
C SER A 80 23.35 15.58 -0.03
N PRO A 81 23.03 16.80 0.42
CA PRO A 81 22.16 17.03 1.58
C PRO A 81 20.69 16.63 1.34
N THR A 82 20.29 16.45 0.08
CA THR A 82 18.92 16.01 -0.30
C THR A 82 18.83 14.51 -0.53
N THR A 83 19.92 13.76 -0.29
CA THR A 83 19.94 12.32 -0.51
C THR A 83 19.12 11.61 0.56
N ILE A 84 18.30 10.64 0.16
CA ILE A 84 17.65 9.70 1.06
C ILE A 84 18.74 8.90 1.77
N LEU A 85 18.71 8.88 3.11
CA LEU A 85 19.65 8.13 3.90
C LEU A 85 19.42 6.62 3.70
N SER A 86 20.45 5.89 3.31
CA SER A 86 20.40 4.45 3.11
C SER A 86 20.62 3.69 4.44
N SER A 87 20.66 2.36 4.41
CA SER A 87 20.77 1.49 5.58
C SER A 87 22.10 1.50 6.34
N ALA A 88 23.05 2.39 6.02
CA ALA A 88 24.31 2.49 6.75
C ALA A 88 24.11 2.98 8.20
N THR A 89 25.07 2.72 9.07
CA THR A 89 24.95 3.00 10.51
C THR A 89 25.24 4.46 10.84
N ASN A 90 26.09 5.12 10.06
CA ASN A 90 26.48 6.52 10.25
C ASN A 90 26.41 7.26 8.91
N TYR A 91 25.89 8.47 8.95
CA TYR A 91 25.71 9.31 7.75
C TYR A 91 26.32 10.68 8.01
N ARG A 92 27.09 11.16 7.09
CA ARG A 92 27.70 12.49 7.17
C ARG A 92 27.34 13.32 5.97
N VAL A 93 26.76 14.49 6.22
CA VAL A 93 26.46 15.50 5.21
C VAL A 93 27.46 16.62 5.38
N VAL A 94 28.25 16.92 4.38
CA VAL A 94 29.22 18.03 4.41
C VAL A 94 28.57 19.28 3.82
N ALA A 95 28.43 20.30 4.65
CA ALA A 95 28.16 21.64 4.18
C ALA A 95 29.52 22.40 4.14
N THR A 96 30.00 22.71 2.94
CA THR A 96 31.37 23.19 2.71
C THR A 96 31.60 24.63 3.13
N ASN A 97 30.58 25.43 3.39
CA ASN A 97 30.71 26.82 3.84
C ASN A 97 29.77 27.08 5.01
N ALA A 98 30.34 27.48 6.15
CA ALA A 98 29.56 27.89 7.29
C ALA A 98 28.85 29.22 6.99
N THR A 99 27.65 29.15 6.50
CA THR A 99 26.72 30.27 6.51
C THR A 99 25.82 30.17 7.74
N SER A 100 25.49 31.28 8.36
CA SER A 100 24.55 31.31 9.47
C SER A 100 23.20 31.86 8.98
N PRO A 101 22.09 31.12 9.16
CA PRO A 101 22.00 29.76 9.71
C PRO A 101 22.54 28.70 8.74
N THR A 102 23.18 27.67 9.30
CA THR A 102 23.51 26.45 8.57
C THR A 102 22.27 25.57 8.47
N LYS A 103 22.08 24.92 7.31
CA LYS A 103 20.96 24.02 7.08
C LYS A 103 21.38 22.74 6.40
N THR A 104 20.67 21.66 6.67
CA THR A 104 20.69 20.43 5.86
C THR A 104 19.28 19.88 5.73
N ASN A 105 18.95 19.33 4.57
CA ASN A 105 17.67 18.67 4.31
C ASN A 105 17.90 17.16 4.30
N VAL A 106 17.08 16.41 5.00
CA VAL A 106 17.20 14.96 5.17
C VAL A 106 15.85 14.31 4.94
N THR A 107 15.81 13.30 4.08
CA THR A 107 14.68 12.38 3.94
C THR A 107 15.06 11.04 4.56
N TRP A 108 14.33 10.65 5.59
CA TRP A 108 14.58 9.39 6.29
C TRP A 108 13.93 8.22 5.57
N THR A 109 14.63 7.08 5.50
CA THR A 109 14.07 5.85 4.96
C THR A 109 13.46 4.97 6.07
N SER A 110 12.51 4.12 5.73
CA SER A 110 11.90 3.17 6.65
C SER A 110 12.95 2.25 7.29
N GLU A 111 13.96 1.83 6.53
CA GLU A 111 15.03 0.96 7.02
C GLU A 111 15.89 1.63 8.09
N ILE A 112 16.14 2.93 7.97
CA ILE A 112 16.91 3.69 8.97
C ILE A 112 16.10 3.91 10.24
N LEU A 113 14.82 4.22 10.08
CA LEU A 113 13.92 4.50 11.19
C LEU A 113 13.48 3.24 11.93
N LYS A 114 13.66 2.05 11.33
CA LYS A 114 13.27 0.77 11.93
C LYS A 114 13.88 0.59 13.32
N GLY A 115 13.01 0.30 14.30
CA GLY A 115 13.41 0.00 15.68
C GLY A 115 14.13 1.13 16.41
N VAL A 116 14.02 2.36 15.91
CA VAL A 116 14.54 3.55 16.59
C VAL A 116 13.59 3.93 17.71
N ASP A 117 14.09 3.90 18.95
CA ASP A 117 13.38 4.26 20.16
C ASP A 117 14.35 4.86 21.20
N ALA A 118 13.91 4.99 22.44
CA ALA A 118 14.74 5.52 23.52
C ALA A 118 15.94 4.62 23.86
N THR A 119 15.87 3.30 23.58
CA THR A 119 16.93 2.32 23.85
C THR A 119 17.87 2.11 22.66
N ASN A 120 17.35 2.31 21.44
CA ASN A 120 18.10 2.25 20.17
C ASN A 120 18.01 3.60 19.47
N PRO A 121 18.67 4.65 20.00
CA PRO A 121 18.46 6.01 19.55
C PRO A 121 19.11 6.26 18.18
N LEU A 122 18.50 7.19 17.43
CA LEU A 122 19.08 7.81 16.25
C LEU A 122 19.32 9.29 16.57
N PHE A 123 20.46 9.81 16.12
CA PHE A 123 20.83 11.19 16.34
C PHE A 123 21.15 11.90 15.05
N MET A 124 20.74 13.16 14.97
CA MET A 124 21.23 14.12 14.00
C MET A 124 22.23 15.03 14.70
N VAL A 125 23.44 15.12 14.16
CA VAL A 125 24.56 15.82 14.78
C VAL A 125 25.07 16.92 13.86
N LEU A 126 25.22 18.11 14.42
CA LEU A 126 25.97 19.20 13.82
C LEU A 126 27.30 19.34 14.53
N GLU A 127 28.39 19.19 13.81
CA GLU A 127 29.72 19.60 14.23
C GLU A 127 30.06 20.93 13.55
N TYR A 128 30.50 21.89 14.33
CA TYR A 128 30.95 23.19 13.85
C TYR A 128 32.40 23.43 14.24
N LYS A 129 33.25 23.72 13.28
CA LYS A 129 34.62 24.15 13.49
C LYS A 129 34.73 25.64 13.12
N GLY A 130 34.92 26.47 14.15
CA GLY A 130 35.14 27.90 14.00
C GLY A 130 36.46 28.22 13.26
N PRO A 131 36.64 29.48 12.81
CA PRO A 131 37.80 29.85 12.02
C PRO A 131 39.11 29.88 12.81
N THR A 132 39.07 30.09 14.09
CA THR A 132 40.24 30.34 14.94
C THR A 132 40.34 29.48 16.21
N CYS A 133 39.27 28.82 16.60
CA CYS A 133 39.18 28.10 17.88
C CYS A 133 38.77 26.65 17.68
N SER A 134 38.61 25.94 18.80
CA SER A 134 38.12 24.56 18.83
C SER A 134 36.72 24.40 18.22
N ASN A 135 36.37 23.14 17.95
CA ASN A 135 35.05 22.77 17.46
C ASN A 135 34.00 22.82 18.57
N ASN A 136 32.75 22.94 18.17
CA ASN A 136 31.55 22.76 18.99
C ASN A 136 30.61 21.76 18.30
N MET A 137 29.68 21.22 19.07
CA MET A 137 28.76 20.21 18.59
C MET A 137 27.36 20.43 19.15
N LYS A 138 26.34 20.18 18.32
CA LYS A 138 24.93 20.07 18.74
C LYS A 138 24.41 18.72 18.31
N VAL A 139 23.72 18.05 19.24
CA VAL A 139 23.16 16.71 19.04
C VAL A 139 21.65 16.80 19.22
N TYR A 140 20.92 16.25 18.28
CA TYR A 140 19.46 16.14 18.29
C TYR A 140 19.10 14.66 18.28
N GLN A 141 18.34 14.20 19.27
CA GLN A 141 17.75 12.87 19.24
C GLN A 141 16.57 12.87 18.28
N VAL A 142 16.52 11.86 17.41
CA VAL A 142 15.45 11.64 16.46
C VAL A 142 14.61 10.47 16.95
N LEU A 143 13.32 10.70 17.19
CA LEU A 143 12.35 9.68 17.62
C LEU A 143 11.26 9.56 16.56
N PRO A 144 11.43 8.65 15.58
CA PRO A 144 10.52 8.55 14.45
C PRO A 144 9.14 8.10 14.88
N LYS A 145 8.15 8.42 14.02
CA LYS A 145 6.78 7.92 14.15
C LYS A 145 6.48 6.97 12.99
N ASN A 146 5.85 5.84 13.30
CA ASN A 146 5.18 5.08 12.25
C ASN A 146 3.98 5.92 11.79
N ALA A 147 3.95 6.22 10.51
CA ALA A 147 2.88 6.95 9.84
C ALA A 147 2.49 6.25 8.53
N PHE A 148 2.97 5.03 8.32
CA PHE A 148 2.63 4.22 7.15
C PHE A 148 1.12 3.98 7.14
N THR A 149 0.47 4.41 6.07
CA THR A 149 -0.97 4.23 5.86
C THR A 149 -1.24 3.53 4.55
N VAL A 150 -2.31 2.76 4.52
CA VAL A 150 -2.88 2.18 3.32
C VAL A 150 -4.38 2.39 3.36
N ASP A 151 -4.91 3.04 2.34
CA ASP A 151 -6.32 3.36 2.20
C ASP A 151 -6.90 2.69 0.95
N ILE A 152 -8.21 2.44 0.92
CA ILE A 152 -8.90 1.92 -0.26
C ILE A 152 -10.10 2.80 -0.61
N LEU A 153 -10.34 2.97 -1.91
CA LEU A 153 -11.50 3.69 -2.44
C LEU A 153 -12.11 2.98 -3.65
N ASN A 154 -13.37 3.22 -3.87
CA ASN A 154 -14.09 2.67 -5.01
C ASN A 154 -13.74 3.42 -6.30
N ILE A 155 -13.72 2.69 -7.41
CA ILE A 155 -13.64 3.23 -8.76
C ILE A 155 -14.93 2.88 -9.49
N LYS A 156 -15.58 3.88 -10.12
CA LYS A 156 -16.77 3.65 -10.93
C LYS A 156 -16.50 2.72 -12.09
N SER A 157 -17.28 1.65 -12.21
CA SER A 157 -17.15 0.66 -13.27
C SER A 157 -17.38 1.21 -14.67
N ASN A 158 -18.21 2.24 -14.79
CA ASN A 158 -18.63 2.82 -16.09
C ASN A 158 -17.66 3.88 -16.66
N GLY A 159 -16.64 4.29 -15.94
CA GLY A 159 -15.71 5.34 -16.38
C GLY A 159 -14.35 5.28 -15.74
N LEU A 160 -14.10 4.26 -14.92
CA LEU A 160 -12.84 4.06 -14.19
C LEU A 160 -12.38 5.31 -13.42
N THR A 161 -13.37 6.06 -12.87
CA THR A 161 -13.12 7.29 -12.10
C THR A 161 -13.10 6.95 -10.62
N PRO A 162 -12.01 7.28 -9.88
CA PRO A 162 -11.96 7.12 -8.44
C PRO A 162 -13.04 7.96 -7.74
N LEU A 163 -13.65 7.39 -6.72
CA LEU A 163 -14.61 8.08 -5.85
C LEU A 163 -13.87 8.64 -4.62
N ALA A 164 -14.54 9.51 -3.85
CA ALA A 164 -14.00 9.92 -2.57
C ALA A 164 -13.98 8.73 -1.58
N TYR A 165 -13.04 8.77 -0.64
CA TYR A 165 -12.97 7.77 0.44
C TYR A 165 -14.31 7.64 1.17
N GLY A 166 -14.68 6.40 1.51
CA GLY A 166 -15.95 6.10 2.16
C GLY A 166 -17.20 6.22 1.27
N THR A 167 -17.04 6.58 -0.02
CA THR A 167 -18.17 6.62 -0.96
C THR A 167 -18.40 5.23 -1.53
N THR A 168 -19.62 4.72 -1.39
CA THR A 168 -20.04 3.44 -1.98
C THR A 168 -20.34 3.60 -3.47
N ASP A 169 -20.19 2.51 -4.23
CA ASP A 169 -20.64 2.42 -5.62
C ASP A 169 -21.68 1.30 -5.76
N SER A 170 -22.44 1.32 -6.86
CA SER A 170 -23.40 0.26 -7.15
C SER A 170 -23.51 -0.01 -8.64
N GLN A 171 -23.78 -1.25 -8.98
CA GLN A 171 -24.07 -1.69 -10.33
C GLN A 171 -25.12 -2.82 -10.30
N CYS A 172 -25.81 -3.04 -11.41
CA CYS A 172 -26.72 -4.19 -11.51
C CYS A 172 -25.92 -5.49 -11.61
N TYR A 173 -26.52 -6.60 -11.20
CA TYR A 173 -26.02 -7.92 -11.57
C TYR A 173 -25.89 -8.02 -13.10
N ALA A 174 -24.83 -8.70 -13.55
CA ALA A 174 -24.58 -8.88 -14.98
C ALA A 174 -25.72 -9.66 -15.64
N ASP A 175 -25.95 -9.45 -16.94
CA ASP A 175 -26.96 -10.19 -17.70
C ASP A 175 -26.73 -11.71 -17.65
N ILE A 176 -27.77 -12.49 -17.88
CA ILE A 176 -27.68 -13.94 -18.01
C ILE A 176 -26.81 -14.27 -19.21
N ALA A 177 -25.66 -14.92 -18.96
CA ALA A 177 -24.72 -15.28 -20.00
C ALA A 177 -25.17 -16.52 -20.80
N SER A 178 -25.84 -17.46 -20.13
CA SER A 178 -26.43 -18.63 -20.80
C SER A 178 -27.61 -19.22 -20.01
N ALA A 179 -28.56 -19.78 -20.75
CA ALA A 179 -29.66 -20.59 -20.24
C ALA A 179 -29.75 -21.84 -21.11
N LYS A 180 -29.63 -23.03 -20.56
CA LYS A 180 -29.61 -24.30 -21.28
C LYS A 180 -30.53 -25.30 -20.59
N TYR A 181 -31.28 -26.07 -21.42
CA TYR A 181 -32.02 -27.23 -20.90
C TYR A 181 -31.06 -28.43 -20.80
N ASP A 182 -30.96 -28.99 -19.63
CA ASP A 182 -30.21 -30.22 -19.36
C ASP A 182 -31.18 -31.40 -19.43
N ALA A 183 -31.19 -32.12 -20.52
CA ALA A 183 -32.13 -33.23 -20.78
C ALA A 183 -31.97 -34.39 -19.78
N PRO A 184 -30.76 -34.81 -19.35
CA PRO A 184 -30.58 -35.87 -18.37
C PRO A 184 -31.24 -35.54 -17.02
N THR A 185 -31.23 -34.28 -16.58
CA THR A 185 -31.82 -33.88 -15.30
C THR A 185 -33.21 -33.26 -15.47
N SER A 186 -33.65 -33.01 -16.70
CA SER A 186 -34.88 -32.30 -17.04
C SER A 186 -34.98 -30.92 -16.40
N LYS A 187 -33.86 -30.20 -16.29
CA LYS A 187 -33.76 -28.89 -15.62
C LYS A 187 -33.17 -27.82 -16.53
N MET A 188 -33.51 -26.57 -16.25
CA MET A 188 -32.80 -25.43 -16.84
C MET A 188 -31.56 -25.12 -16.00
N VAL A 189 -30.42 -24.94 -16.68
CA VAL A 189 -29.15 -24.52 -16.08
C VAL A 189 -28.84 -23.12 -16.59
N TYR A 190 -28.63 -22.21 -15.65
CA TYR A 190 -28.31 -20.82 -15.96
C TYR A 190 -26.86 -20.50 -15.58
N ASP A 191 -26.24 -19.62 -16.35
CA ASP A 191 -25.05 -18.87 -15.97
C ASP A 191 -25.43 -17.40 -15.86
N TYR A 192 -25.36 -16.87 -14.65
CA TYR A 192 -25.79 -15.51 -14.34
C TYR A 192 -24.70 -14.45 -14.59
N GLY A 193 -23.71 -14.76 -15.41
CA GLY A 193 -22.76 -13.81 -15.95
C GLY A 193 -21.68 -13.36 -14.95
N ILE A 194 -21.01 -12.27 -15.31
CA ILE A 194 -19.80 -11.82 -14.63
C ILE A 194 -19.91 -10.33 -14.31
N ASN A 195 -19.73 -9.97 -13.04
CA ASN A 195 -19.54 -8.60 -12.59
C ASN A 195 -18.05 -8.30 -12.38
N LYS A 196 -17.66 -7.06 -12.63
CA LYS A 196 -16.31 -6.55 -12.32
C LYS A 196 -16.43 -5.33 -11.43
N LEU A 197 -15.72 -5.36 -10.32
CA LEU A 197 -15.62 -4.26 -9.37
C LEU A 197 -14.19 -3.74 -9.38
N TYR A 198 -14.04 -2.43 -9.21
CA TYR A 198 -12.76 -1.76 -9.34
C TYR A 198 -12.49 -0.91 -8.10
N PHE A 199 -11.23 -0.95 -7.64
CA PHE A 199 -10.79 -0.24 -6.46
C PHE A 199 -9.41 0.35 -6.69
N GLU A 200 -9.10 1.43 -6.00
CA GLU A 200 -7.75 1.98 -5.88
C GLU A 200 -7.28 1.83 -4.44
N VAL A 201 -6.07 1.35 -4.26
CA VAL A 201 -5.39 1.29 -2.97
C VAL A 201 -4.28 2.31 -2.98
N VAL A 202 -4.25 3.17 -1.98
CA VAL A 202 -3.28 4.26 -1.84
C VAL A 202 -2.44 4.03 -0.60
N ALA A 203 -1.12 3.89 -0.78
CA ALA A 203 -0.16 3.73 0.31
C ALA A 203 0.69 5.00 0.46
N ALA A 204 0.97 5.43 1.70
CA ALA A 204 1.73 6.64 1.97
C ALA A 204 2.66 6.53 3.19
N ASN A 205 3.59 7.47 3.31
CA ASN A 205 4.48 7.64 4.47
C ASN A 205 5.41 6.42 4.73
N PHE A 206 5.95 5.86 3.69
CA PHE A 206 6.90 4.74 3.75
C PHE A 206 8.04 4.94 2.73
N THR A 207 9.05 4.07 2.74
CA THR A 207 10.07 3.95 1.69
C THR A 207 10.32 2.47 1.39
N GLY A 208 10.94 2.19 0.23
CA GLY A 208 11.15 0.81 -0.19
C GLY A 208 9.87 0.20 -0.79
N SER A 209 9.35 -0.85 -0.19
CA SER A 209 8.15 -1.55 -0.65
C SER A 209 7.12 -1.70 0.46
N PHE A 210 5.87 -1.97 0.06
CA PHE A 210 4.82 -2.43 0.96
C PHE A 210 4.18 -3.70 0.39
N THR A 211 3.58 -4.51 1.27
CA THR A 211 2.90 -5.74 0.88
C THR A 211 1.45 -5.67 1.37
N PRO A 212 0.48 -5.47 0.47
CA PRO A 212 -0.93 -5.45 0.82
C PRO A 212 -1.48 -6.86 1.03
N SER A 213 -2.54 -6.99 1.82
CA SER A 213 -3.39 -8.15 1.93
C SER A 213 -4.85 -7.73 1.87
N PHE A 214 -5.71 -8.59 1.32
CA PHE A 214 -7.10 -8.24 1.07
C PHE A 214 -8.03 -9.29 1.65
N THR A 215 -9.18 -8.82 2.13
CA THR A 215 -10.30 -9.67 2.51
C THR A 215 -11.57 -9.21 1.80
N LEU A 216 -12.20 -10.11 1.06
CA LEU A 216 -13.46 -9.85 0.37
C LEU A 216 -14.61 -10.58 1.07
N SER A 217 -15.63 -9.84 1.46
CA SER A 217 -16.84 -10.35 2.08
C SER A 217 -18.09 -10.03 1.27
N GLY A 218 -19.23 -10.60 1.66
CA GLY A 218 -20.55 -10.36 1.03
C GLY A 218 -20.89 -11.31 -0.12
N LEU A 219 -19.95 -12.14 -0.57
CA LEU A 219 -20.19 -13.14 -1.62
C LEU A 219 -21.18 -14.23 -1.18
N LYS A 220 -21.83 -14.85 -2.15
CA LYS A 220 -22.82 -15.91 -1.97
C LYS A 220 -22.35 -17.24 -2.51
N THR A 221 -22.86 -18.32 -1.91
CA THR A 221 -22.63 -19.68 -2.41
C THR A 221 -23.05 -19.80 -3.88
N GLY A 222 -22.19 -20.41 -4.69
CA GLY A 222 -22.39 -20.53 -6.15
C GLY A 222 -21.64 -19.49 -6.96
N GLN A 223 -21.16 -18.41 -6.34
CA GLN A 223 -20.26 -17.47 -6.98
C GLN A 223 -18.80 -17.92 -6.89
N LYS A 224 -17.98 -17.44 -7.84
CA LYS A 224 -16.53 -17.56 -7.82
C LYS A 224 -15.90 -16.21 -8.02
N VAL A 225 -14.72 -16.01 -7.43
CA VAL A 225 -14.04 -14.73 -7.49
C VAL A 225 -12.57 -14.88 -7.86
N LEU A 226 -12.10 -13.95 -8.70
CA LEU A 226 -10.69 -13.72 -8.99
C LEU A 226 -10.38 -12.27 -8.64
N VAL A 227 -9.33 -12.07 -7.83
CA VAL A 227 -8.81 -10.74 -7.49
C VAL A 227 -7.49 -10.55 -8.22
N GLU A 228 -7.36 -9.43 -8.91
CA GLU A 228 -6.20 -9.06 -9.70
C GLU A 228 -5.78 -7.63 -9.38
N TRP A 229 -4.51 -7.32 -9.53
CA TRP A 229 -4.00 -5.97 -9.35
C TRP A 229 -3.15 -5.52 -10.53
N THR A 230 -3.00 -4.21 -10.68
CA THR A 230 -2.17 -3.56 -11.68
C THR A 230 -1.76 -2.17 -11.21
N VAL A 231 -0.76 -1.58 -11.87
CA VAL A 231 -0.41 -0.16 -11.74
C VAL A 231 -1.05 0.70 -12.83
N ASP A 232 -1.71 0.07 -13.78
CA ASP A 232 -2.44 0.74 -14.86
C ASP A 232 -3.87 1.06 -14.42
N LYS A 233 -4.16 2.33 -14.15
CA LYS A 233 -5.48 2.81 -13.73
C LYS A 233 -6.61 2.50 -14.72
N THR A 234 -6.26 2.17 -15.96
CA THR A 234 -7.25 1.79 -17.00
C THR A 234 -7.55 0.30 -17.01
N PHE A 235 -6.81 -0.50 -16.24
CA PHE A 235 -6.89 -1.97 -16.21
C PHE A 235 -6.69 -2.64 -17.59
N ALA A 236 -6.08 -1.94 -18.53
CA ALA A 236 -5.84 -2.44 -19.88
C ALA A 236 -4.62 -3.36 -19.95
N SER A 237 -3.68 -3.21 -19.03
CA SER A 237 -2.41 -3.96 -19.04
C SER A 237 -1.94 -4.33 -17.63
N GLY A 238 -0.98 -5.25 -17.55
CA GLY A 238 -0.26 -5.56 -16.33
C GLY A 238 -1.09 -6.21 -15.21
N LEU A 239 -2.28 -6.73 -15.49
CA LEU A 239 -3.10 -7.41 -14.49
C LEU A 239 -2.40 -8.69 -14.00
N THR A 240 -2.21 -8.78 -12.70
CA THR A 240 -1.61 -9.92 -12.01
C THR A 240 -2.58 -10.47 -10.98
N ALA A 241 -2.89 -11.76 -11.06
CA ALA A 241 -3.79 -12.42 -10.10
C ALA A 241 -3.13 -12.53 -8.71
N LEU A 242 -3.92 -12.27 -7.66
CA LEU A 242 -3.55 -12.49 -6.25
C LEU A 242 -3.84 -13.92 -5.78
N GLY A 243 -3.62 -14.89 -6.65
CA GLY A 243 -3.88 -16.31 -6.42
C GLY A 243 -4.85 -16.90 -7.43
N ALA A 244 -5.23 -18.16 -7.19
CA ALA A 244 -6.22 -18.84 -8.02
C ALA A 244 -7.64 -18.33 -7.75
N GLU A 245 -8.54 -18.55 -8.71
CA GLU A 245 -9.97 -18.30 -8.52
C GLU A 245 -10.50 -19.09 -7.31
N GLN A 246 -11.22 -18.42 -6.43
CA GLN A 246 -11.79 -19.01 -5.22
C GLN A 246 -13.31 -19.15 -5.34
N SER A 247 -13.86 -20.25 -4.78
CA SER A 247 -15.30 -20.45 -4.66
C SER A 247 -15.82 -19.81 -3.38
N ALA A 248 -16.93 -19.08 -3.50
CA ALA A 248 -17.55 -18.41 -2.37
C ALA A 248 -18.48 -19.34 -1.58
N THR A 249 -18.53 -19.09 -0.28
CA THR A 249 -19.54 -19.63 0.63
C THR A 249 -20.20 -18.45 1.36
N THR A 250 -21.52 -18.41 1.38
CA THR A 250 -22.28 -17.32 2.03
C THR A 250 -21.83 -17.13 3.48
N GLY A 251 -21.48 -15.89 3.82
CA GLY A 251 -21.03 -15.50 5.16
C GLY A 251 -19.57 -15.80 5.48
N THR A 252 -18.79 -16.37 4.53
CA THR A 252 -17.37 -16.65 4.72
C THR A 252 -16.53 -15.67 3.89
N PRO A 253 -15.73 -14.81 4.52
CA PRO A 253 -14.79 -13.94 3.81
C PRO A 253 -13.69 -14.75 3.10
N LEU A 254 -13.20 -14.23 1.98
CA LEU A 254 -12.09 -14.78 1.21
C LEU A 254 -10.86 -13.89 1.36
N ASN A 255 -9.71 -14.50 1.60
CA ASN A 255 -8.45 -13.81 1.80
C ASN A 255 -7.54 -13.94 0.58
N PHE A 256 -6.86 -12.84 0.23
CA PHE A 256 -5.93 -12.75 -0.88
C PHE A 256 -4.64 -12.09 -0.41
N ALA A 257 -3.54 -12.81 -0.47
CA ALA A 257 -2.22 -12.26 -0.15
C ALA A 257 -1.70 -11.48 -1.36
N GLY A 258 -1.28 -10.26 -1.12
CA GLY A 258 -0.58 -9.45 -2.12
C GLY A 258 0.89 -9.84 -2.24
N THR A 259 1.54 -9.24 -3.20
CA THR A 259 3.00 -9.28 -3.39
C THR A 259 3.60 -7.93 -3.05
N ALA A 260 4.89 -7.89 -2.74
CA ALA A 260 5.57 -6.64 -2.45
C ALA A 260 5.48 -5.67 -3.65
N VAL A 261 5.06 -4.46 -3.37
CA VAL A 261 4.88 -3.37 -4.34
C VAL A 261 5.86 -2.26 -4.01
N SER A 262 6.63 -1.83 -5.00
CA SER A 262 7.57 -0.71 -4.85
C SER A 262 7.00 0.57 -5.47
N PRO A 263 7.28 1.77 -4.92
CA PRO A 263 6.92 3.01 -5.58
C PRO A 263 7.70 3.21 -6.89
N SER A 264 7.15 4.00 -7.78
CA SER A 264 7.84 4.40 -9.01
C SER A 264 9.09 5.21 -8.67
N PRO A 265 10.22 5.01 -9.38
CA PRO A 265 11.43 5.80 -9.17
C PRO A 265 11.22 7.32 -9.33
N THR A 266 10.16 7.73 -10.01
CA THR A 266 9.81 9.15 -10.20
C THR A 266 9.05 9.75 -9.01
N VAL A 267 8.56 8.93 -8.07
CA VAL A 267 7.90 9.41 -6.85
C VAL A 267 8.96 9.67 -5.79
N THR A 268 9.27 10.93 -5.57
CA THR A 268 10.32 11.37 -4.61
C THR A 268 9.76 11.73 -3.24
N ASP A 269 8.47 12.02 -3.16
CA ASP A 269 7.75 12.36 -1.93
C ASP A 269 6.63 11.35 -1.70
N LEU A 270 6.93 10.31 -0.94
CA LEU A 270 6.01 9.20 -0.66
C LEU A 270 4.89 9.57 0.33
N THR A 271 4.90 10.79 0.88
CA THR A 271 3.76 11.31 1.65
C THR A 271 2.59 11.72 0.76
N LYS A 272 2.83 11.87 -0.55
CA LYS A 272 1.78 12.16 -1.54
C LYS A 272 0.99 10.94 -2.00
N GLY A 273 1.35 9.77 -1.50
CA GLY A 273 0.72 8.50 -1.83
C GLY A 273 1.19 7.92 -3.16
N VAL A 274 1.15 6.61 -3.20
CA VAL A 274 1.34 5.78 -4.39
C VAL A 274 0.20 4.78 -4.49
N SER A 275 -0.28 4.53 -5.71
CA SER A 275 -1.48 3.74 -5.93
C SER A 275 -1.20 2.42 -6.65
N ILE A 276 -1.98 1.42 -6.29
CA ILE A 276 -2.24 0.22 -7.08
C ILE A 276 -3.75 0.10 -7.32
N TYR A 277 -4.12 -0.58 -8.38
CA TYR A 277 -5.51 -0.72 -8.82
C TYR A 277 -5.93 -2.17 -8.75
N ILE A 278 -7.08 -2.44 -8.13
CA ILE A 278 -7.58 -3.79 -7.87
C ILE A 278 -8.82 -4.02 -8.72
N ARG A 279 -8.86 -5.14 -9.42
CA ARG A 279 -10.05 -5.65 -10.10
C ARG A 279 -10.53 -6.92 -9.42
N VAL A 280 -11.77 -6.90 -8.95
CA VAL A 280 -12.47 -8.08 -8.44
C VAL A 280 -13.43 -8.56 -9.52
N THR A 281 -13.18 -9.74 -10.05
CA THR A 281 -14.05 -10.39 -11.04
C THR A 281 -14.90 -11.42 -10.32
N VAL A 282 -16.22 -11.17 -10.25
CA VAL A 282 -17.22 -12.07 -9.64
C VAL A 282 -17.95 -12.79 -10.75
N LYS A 283 -17.75 -14.10 -10.85
CA LYS A 283 -18.54 -15.00 -11.71
C LYS A 283 -19.75 -15.47 -10.90
N ASN A 284 -20.94 -15.05 -11.29
CA ASN A 284 -22.16 -15.37 -10.57
C ASN A 284 -22.52 -16.86 -10.68
N GLY A 285 -22.16 -17.51 -11.82
CA GLY A 285 -22.41 -18.95 -11.99
C GLY A 285 -23.89 -19.28 -11.81
N LEU A 286 -24.20 -20.06 -10.77
CA LEU A 286 -25.58 -20.47 -10.46
C LEU A 286 -26.29 -19.51 -9.50
N TYR A 287 -25.63 -18.48 -8.98
CA TYR A 287 -26.25 -17.54 -8.08
C TYR A 287 -27.05 -16.49 -8.84
N GLU A 288 -28.36 -16.49 -8.64
CA GLU A 288 -29.30 -15.69 -9.43
C GLU A 288 -29.26 -14.19 -9.12
N GLY A 289 -28.96 -13.81 -7.87
CA GLY A 289 -28.87 -12.40 -7.46
C GLY A 289 -30.26 -11.73 -7.32
N LEU A 290 -31.15 -12.35 -6.57
CA LEU A 290 -32.51 -11.83 -6.29
C LEU A 290 -32.57 -10.87 -5.09
N THR A 291 -31.43 -10.55 -4.50
CA THR A 291 -31.26 -9.59 -3.42
C THR A 291 -30.15 -8.62 -3.75
N ASP A 292 -30.21 -7.42 -3.19
CA ASP A 292 -29.07 -6.51 -3.21
C ASP A 292 -27.96 -7.10 -2.35
N ASP A 293 -26.78 -7.29 -2.94
CA ASP A 293 -25.64 -7.87 -2.23
C ASP A 293 -24.51 -6.85 -2.12
N LYS A 294 -24.13 -6.58 -0.86
CA LYS A 294 -23.03 -5.69 -0.51
C LYS A 294 -21.72 -6.46 -0.47
N LEU A 295 -20.81 -6.10 -1.35
CA LEU A 295 -19.47 -6.65 -1.42
C LEU A 295 -18.51 -5.64 -0.81
N VAL A 296 -17.77 -6.06 0.22
CA VAL A 296 -16.81 -5.23 0.93
C VAL A 296 -15.41 -5.80 0.70
N LEU A 297 -14.56 -5.00 0.09
CA LEU A 297 -13.12 -5.28 -0.01
C LEU A 297 -12.40 -4.48 1.07
N ALA A 298 -11.71 -5.19 1.95
CA ALA A 298 -10.84 -4.62 2.96
C ALA A 298 -9.38 -4.79 2.56
N VAL A 299 -8.52 -3.85 2.96
CA VAL A 299 -7.07 -3.90 2.75
C VAL A 299 -6.35 -3.69 4.08
N GLU A 300 -5.24 -4.39 4.24
CA GLU A 300 -4.19 -4.13 5.23
C GLU A 300 -2.85 -4.21 4.52
N ALA A 301 -1.81 -3.61 5.07
CA ALA A 301 -0.49 -3.76 4.52
C ALA A 301 0.61 -3.73 5.59
N VAL A 302 1.77 -4.24 5.20
CA VAL A 302 3.00 -4.06 5.96
C VAL A 302 4.05 -3.41 5.05
N ASN A 303 4.86 -2.53 5.62
CA ASN A 303 6.00 -1.94 4.92
C ASN A 303 7.18 -2.94 4.83
N ILE A 304 8.27 -2.55 4.20
CA ILE A 304 9.48 -3.38 4.04
C ILE A 304 10.05 -3.90 5.36
N ASN A 305 9.75 -3.24 6.47
CA ASN A 305 10.20 -3.60 7.80
C ASN A 305 9.22 -4.51 8.55
N ASN A 306 8.13 -4.94 7.91
CA ASN A 306 6.98 -5.64 8.51
C ASN A 306 6.26 -4.79 9.59
N GLU A 307 6.35 -3.46 9.50
CA GLU A 307 5.53 -2.58 10.33
C GLU A 307 4.15 -2.47 9.68
N PRO A 308 3.07 -2.68 10.44
CA PRO A 308 1.72 -2.56 9.90
C PRO A 308 1.41 -1.10 9.58
N ASP A 309 0.47 -0.89 8.67
CA ASP A 309 -0.17 0.41 8.47
C ASP A 309 -0.90 0.86 9.75
N ILE A 310 -1.14 2.15 9.84
CA ILE A 310 -1.80 2.77 10.99
C ILE A 310 -3.13 3.38 10.57
N ASP A 311 -4.04 3.47 11.51
CA ASP A 311 -5.27 4.25 11.34
C ASP A 311 -4.98 5.74 11.17
N ASN A 312 -5.57 6.37 10.17
CA ASN A 312 -5.32 7.77 9.83
C ASN A 312 -5.75 8.76 10.92
N ALA A 313 -6.76 8.43 11.71
CA ALA A 313 -7.32 9.31 12.73
C ALA A 313 -6.60 9.19 14.08
N THR A 314 -6.23 7.98 14.48
CA THR A 314 -5.67 7.70 15.81
C THR A 314 -4.15 7.63 15.83
N CYS A 315 -3.52 7.42 14.68
CA CYS A 315 -2.08 7.18 14.54
C CYS A 315 -1.58 5.98 15.37
N ALA A 316 -2.46 5.07 15.67
CA ALA A 316 -2.15 3.82 16.35
C ALA A 316 -2.14 2.67 15.33
N ALA A 317 -1.42 1.59 15.65
CA ALA A 317 -1.63 0.34 14.92
C ALA A 317 -3.11 -0.05 15.04
N PRO A 318 -3.76 -0.53 13.96
CA PRO A 318 -5.15 -0.89 14.00
C PRO A 318 -5.40 -1.91 15.11
N ALA A 319 -6.37 -1.63 15.94
CA ALA A 319 -6.68 -2.46 17.12
C ALA A 319 -7.28 -3.82 16.74
N SER A 320 -7.80 -3.95 15.54
CA SER A 320 -8.25 -5.21 14.91
C SER A 320 -8.73 -4.96 13.48
N THR A 321 -8.32 -5.83 12.57
CA THR A 321 -8.95 -6.15 11.29
C THR A 321 -9.59 -5.00 10.49
N TYR A 322 -8.92 -4.60 9.41
CA TYR A 322 -9.50 -3.96 8.22
C TYR A 322 -10.31 -2.69 8.48
N GLU A 323 -9.64 -1.63 8.93
CA GLU A 323 -10.26 -0.31 9.04
C GLU A 323 -10.47 0.31 7.66
N ASP A 324 -9.66 -0.07 6.66
CA ASP A 324 -9.74 0.45 5.32
C ASP A 324 -10.56 -0.45 4.42
N THR A 325 -11.79 -0.06 4.22
CA THR A 325 -12.78 -0.82 3.46
C THR A 325 -13.43 0.02 2.36
N ALA A 326 -13.75 -0.65 1.25
CA ALA A 326 -14.59 -0.08 0.19
C ALA A 326 -15.75 -1.02 -0.12
N GLU A 327 -16.96 -0.47 -0.12
CA GLU A 327 -18.21 -1.21 -0.38
C GLU A 327 -18.74 -0.93 -1.77
N GLN A 328 -19.08 -1.99 -2.51
CA GLN A 328 -19.87 -1.91 -3.75
C GLN A 328 -21.10 -2.80 -3.65
N THR A 329 -22.24 -2.30 -4.11
CA THR A 329 -23.50 -3.03 -4.11
C THR A 329 -23.79 -3.61 -5.49
N LEU A 330 -24.05 -4.91 -5.57
CA LEU A 330 -24.67 -5.53 -6.73
C LEU A 330 -26.20 -5.50 -6.52
N ASN A 331 -26.88 -4.63 -7.30
CA ASN A 331 -28.32 -4.47 -7.22
C ASN A 331 -29.03 -5.70 -7.78
N MET A 332 -30.08 -6.12 -7.12
CA MET A 332 -30.85 -7.32 -7.47
C MET A 332 -31.37 -7.33 -8.90
N ARG A 333 -31.52 -8.53 -9.44
CA ARG A 333 -32.20 -8.74 -10.71
C ARG A 333 -33.69 -8.53 -10.57
N PRO A 334 -34.35 -8.06 -11.65
CA PRO A 334 -35.80 -8.07 -11.70
C PRO A 334 -36.33 -9.51 -11.62
N THR A 335 -37.38 -9.73 -10.85
CA THR A 335 -38.05 -11.04 -10.76
C THR A 335 -39.05 -11.19 -11.89
N VAL A 336 -39.09 -12.38 -12.48
CA VAL A 336 -40.13 -12.76 -13.45
C VAL A 336 -41.02 -13.83 -12.82
N ASN A 337 -42.23 -13.45 -12.47
CA ASN A 337 -43.20 -14.40 -11.96
C ASN A 337 -44.11 -14.92 -13.09
N PRO A 338 -44.36 -16.23 -13.16
CA PRO A 338 -45.28 -16.75 -14.15
C PRO A 338 -46.70 -16.19 -13.91
N ASP A 339 -47.38 -15.83 -14.98
CA ASP A 339 -48.81 -15.49 -14.91
C ASP A 339 -49.61 -16.73 -14.51
N PRO A 340 -50.44 -16.67 -13.47
CA PRO A 340 -51.26 -17.79 -13.02
C PRO A 340 -52.13 -18.39 -14.16
N ALA A 341 -52.52 -17.60 -15.16
CA ALA A 341 -53.31 -18.05 -16.31
C ALA A 341 -52.52 -18.94 -17.30
N THR A 342 -51.23 -18.90 -17.31
CA THR A 342 -50.36 -19.72 -18.21
C THR A 342 -49.93 -21.04 -17.59
N GLY A 343 -50.34 -21.35 -16.34
CA GLY A 343 -49.93 -22.55 -15.62
C GLY A 343 -48.50 -22.42 -15.04
N ALA A 344 -48.20 -23.26 -14.06
CA ALA A 344 -46.90 -23.26 -13.42
C ALA A 344 -45.80 -23.74 -14.35
N PHE A 345 -44.89 -22.86 -14.78
CA PHE A 345 -43.59 -23.30 -15.29
C PHE A 345 -42.82 -23.89 -14.11
N VAL A 346 -42.53 -25.16 -14.12
CA VAL A 346 -41.66 -25.76 -13.12
C VAL A 346 -40.22 -25.43 -13.49
N VAL A 347 -39.74 -24.26 -13.02
CA VAL A 347 -38.33 -23.94 -13.00
C VAL A 347 -37.71 -24.68 -11.82
N GLN A 348 -37.08 -25.80 -12.08
CA GLN A 348 -36.28 -26.46 -11.06
C GLN A 348 -34.88 -25.91 -11.13
N THR A 349 -34.47 -25.12 -10.14
CA THR A 349 -33.06 -24.80 -9.92
C THR A 349 -32.35 -26.06 -9.40
N LEU A 350 -31.21 -26.36 -9.94
CA LEU A 350 -30.33 -27.39 -9.38
C LEU A 350 -29.84 -26.97 -7.99
N PRO A 351 -29.76 -27.89 -7.04
CA PRO A 351 -29.24 -27.61 -5.69
C PRO A 351 -27.77 -27.23 -5.69
#